data_6f314bba250ccc60b9d2e028c7eb5416
#
_entry.id   6f314bba250ccc60b9d2e028c7eb5416
#
_cell.length_a   1.000
_cell.length_b   1.000
_cell.length_c   1.000
_cell.angle_alpha   90.00
_cell.angle_beta   90.00
_cell.angle_gamma   90.00
#
_symmetry.space_group_name_H-M   'P 1'
#
loop_
_entity.id
_entity.type
_entity.pdbx_description
1 polymer ?
#
loop_
_entity_poly.entity_id
_entity_poly.type
_entity_poly.pdbx_seq_one_letter_code
_entity_poly.pdbx_strand_id
1 'polypeptide(L)'
;MLIKGVAGMLKRAGVDVIKAEAKLVGRGKVVADGKEYEAANILVATGSVPAAPPIPGLRDNPGVLDSTGILGLDAVPESLVIIGGGVIGLEFASFFATVGTKVTVVEMLPKIAPVVDEEIGKKLMGELKKAGVVFHLSCKVVRIEDKTLVYATPEGKEESVTGTWILNA
;
A
#
# COMPACT_ATOMS: atom_id res chain seq x y z
N MET A 1 7.33 6.26 -22.88
CA MET A 1 8.48 5.67 -23.62
C MET A 1 8.64 4.17 -23.34
N LEU A 2 8.60 3.71 -22.10
CA LEU A 2 8.77 2.29 -21.70
C LEU A 2 7.76 1.33 -22.35
N ILE A 3 6.47 1.66 -22.35
CA ILE A 3 5.40 0.79 -22.91
C ILE A 3 5.65 0.46 -24.40
N LYS A 4 6.07 1.45 -25.21
CA LYS A 4 6.40 1.23 -26.63
C LYS A 4 7.64 0.33 -26.78
N GLY A 5 8.62 0.46 -25.87
CA GLY A 5 9.81 -0.39 -25.83
C GLY A 5 9.46 -1.86 -25.60
N VAL A 6 8.64 -2.13 -24.56
CA VAL A 6 8.17 -3.50 -24.25
C VAL A 6 7.37 -4.10 -25.40
N ALA A 7 6.42 -3.35 -25.96
CA ALA A 7 5.65 -3.83 -27.14
C ALA A 7 6.55 -4.20 -28.33
N GLY A 8 7.60 -3.40 -28.59
CA GLY A 8 8.58 -3.70 -29.63
C GLY A 8 9.42 -4.95 -29.35
N MET A 9 9.78 -5.19 -28.09
CA MET A 9 10.49 -6.40 -27.68
C MET A 9 9.63 -7.65 -27.87
N LEU A 10 8.38 -7.64 -27.43
CA LEU A 10 7.43 -8.73 -27.56
C LEU A 10 7.21 -9.08 -29.06
N LYS A 11 7.01 -8.07 -29.91
CA LYS A 11 6.87 -8.26 -31.35
C LYS A 11 8.11 -8.92 -31.98
N ARG A 12 9.32 -8.46 -31.61
CA ARG A 12 10.58 -9.07 -32.13
C ARG A 12 10.77 -10.49 -31.65
N ALA A 13 10.28 -10.83 -30.44
CA ALA A 13 10.32 -12.17 -29.90
C ALA A 13 9.23 -13.11 -30.47
N GLY A 14 8.37 -12.63 -31.38
CA GLY A 14 7.31 -13.44 -31.96
C GLY A 14 6.15 -13.72 -30.99
N VAL A 15 5.98 -12.87 -29.95
CA VAL A 15 4.92 -13.03 -28.96
C VAL A 15 3.63 -12.37 -29.45
N ASP A 16 2.55 -13.13 -29.47
CA ASP A 16 1.21 -12.62 -29.74
C ASP A 16 0.66 -11.95 -28.47
N VAL A 17 0.25 -10.69 -28.59
CA VAL A 17 -0.31 -9.91 -27.48
C VAL A 17 -1.79 -9.69 -27.72
N ILE A 18 -2.62 -10.29 -26.87
CA ILE A 18 -4.08 -10.17 -26.90
C ILE A 18 -4.52 -9.25 -25.78
N LYS A 19 -5.09 -8.10 -26.13
CA LYS A 19 -5.61 -7.12 -25.16
C LYS A 19 -7.07 -7.41 -24.85
N ALA A 20 -7.30 -8.33 -23.93
CA ALA A 20 -8.63 -8.72 -23.50
C ALA A 20 -8.62 -9.19 -22.05
N GLU A 21 -9.78 -9.23 -21.44
CA GLU A 21 -9.97 -9.93 -20.19
C GLU A 21 -9.83 -11.43 -20.44
N ALA A 22 -9.03 -12.11 -19.60
CA ALA A 22 -8.73 -13.53 -19.75
C ALA A 22 -9.27 -14.34 -18.58
N LYS A 23 -9.80 -15.54 -18.87
CA LYS A 23 -10.34 -16.45 -17.88
C LYS A 23 -9.73 -17.85 -18.03
N LEU A 24 -9.25 -18.42 -16.94
CA LEU A 24 -8.86 -19.82 -16.89
C LEU A 24 -10.14 -20.69 -16.92
N VAL A 25 -10.25 -21.58 -17.91
CA VAL A 25 -11.44 -22.44 -18.09
C VAL A 25 -11.14 -23.91 -17.89
N GLY A 26 -9.88 -24.25 -17.68
CA GLY A 26 -9.43 -25.63 -17.43
C GLY A 26 -7.91 -25.73 -17.40
N ARG A 27 -7.41 -26.96 -17.19
CA ARG A 27 -5.97 -27.19 -17.22
C ARG A 27 -5.42 -26.95 -18.64
N GLY A 28 -4.47 -26.03 -18.75
CA GLY A 28 -3.85 -25.65 -20.02
C GLY A 28 -4.73 -24.80 -20.93
N LYS A 29 -5.89 -24.26 -20.45
CA LYS A 29 -6.86 -23.55 -21.27
C LYS A 29 -7.20 -22.17 -20.71
N VAL A 30 -7.13 -21.16 -21.58
CA VAL A 30 -7.50 -19.77 -21.31
C VAL A 30 -8.47 -19.28 -22.39
N VAL A 31 -9.54 -18.63 -21.98
CA VAL A 31 -10.42 -17.89 -22.90
C VAL A 31 -10.10 -16.41 -22.79
N ALA A 32 -9.87 -15.77 -23.94
CA ALA A 32 -9.70 -14.33 -24.07
C ALA A 32 -10.38 -13.86 -25.36
N ASP A 33 -11.12 -12.75 -25.32
CA ASP A 33 -11.87 -12.20 -26.46
C ASP A 33 -12.79 -13.25 -27.14
N GLY A 34 -13.45 -14.08 -26.33
CA GLY A 34 -14.35 -15.14 -26.80
C GLY A 34 -13.68 -16.34 -27.48
N LYS A 35 -12.34 -16.37 -27.55
CA LYS A 35 -11.55 -17.43 -28.15
C LYS A 35 -10.82 -18.25 -27.12
N GLU A 36 -10.80 -19.57 -27.28
CA GLU A 36 -10.02 -20.48 -26.43
C GLU A 36 -8.58 -20.62 -26.96
N TYR A 37 -7.62 -20.57 -26.04
CA TYR A 37 -6.20 -20.78 -26.28
C TYR A 37 -5.72 -21.92 -25.40
N GLU A 38 -4.93 -22.83 -25.96
CA GLU A 38 -4.33 -23.95 -25.24
C GLU A 38 -2.81 -23.75 -25.10
N ALA A 39 -2.27 -24.09 -23.93
CA ALA A 39 -0.83 -24.03 -23.67
C ALA A 39 -0.41 -25.15 -22.72
N ALA A 40 0.80 -25.69 -22.93
CA ALA A 40 1.40 -26.65 -22.02
C ALA A 40 1.64 -26.05 -20.62
N ASN A 41 1.99 -24.77 -20.55
CA ASN A 41 2.21 -24.02 -19.30
C ASN A 41 1.50 -22.68 -19.39
N ILE A 42 0.87 -22.27 -18.28
CA ILE A 42 0.23 -20.96 -18.14
C ILE A 42 0.90 -20.24 -16.97
N LEU A 43 1.42 -19.04 -17.23
CA LEU A 43 1.92 -18.13 -16.21
C LEU A 43 0.86 -17.07 -15.90
N VAL A 44 0.40 -17.02 -14.65
CA VAL A 44 -0.50 -15.97 -14.17
C VAL A 44 0.33 -14.83 -13.59
N ALA A 45 0.33 -13.70 -14.27
CA ALA A 45 1.08 -12.50 -13.90
C ALA A 45 0.17 -11.26 -13.98
N THR A 46 -0.99 -11.34 -13.32
CA THR A 46 -2.07 -10.34 -13.41
C THR A 46 -1.85 -9.09 -12.54
N GLY A 47 -0.73 -9.03 -11.81
CA GLY A 47 -0.42 -7.95 -10.89
C GLY A 47 -1.19 -8.06 -9.57
N SER A 48 -1.19 -6.97 -8.81
CA SER A 48 -1.86 -6.85 -7.52
C SER A 48 -2.44 -5.44 -7.35
N VAL A 49 -3.36 -5.32 -6.42
CA VAL A 49 -3.93 -4.03 -5.99
C VAL A 49 -3.71 -3.85 -4.48
N PRO A 50 -3.65 -2.61 -3.99
CA PRO A 50 -3.58 -2.35 -2.55
C PRO A 50 -4.74 -3.01 -1.81
N ALA A 51 -4.45 -3.67 -0.69
CA ALA A 51 -5.48 -4.28 0.15
C ALA A 51 -6.27 -3.19 0.89
N ALA A 52 -7.58 -3.37 0.97
CA ALA A 52 -8.45 -2.50 1.77
C ALA A 52 -9.06 -3.32 2.91
N PRO A 53 -8.46 -3.32 4.11
CA PRO A 53 -9.00 -4.02 5.26
C PRO A 53 -10.40 -3.51 5.63
N PRO A 54 -11.24 -4.33 6.31
CA PRO A 54 -12.61 -3.97 6.65
C PRO A 54 -12.66 -3.00 7.84
N ILE A 55 -12.03 -1.85 7.71
CA ILE A 55 -12.06 -0.76 8.69
C ILE A 55 -13.21 0.17 8.31
N PRO A 56 -14.18 0.42 9.22
CA PRO A 56 -15.24 1.40 8.98
C PRO A 56 -14.68 2.78 8.59
N GLY A 57 -15.19 3.36 7.52
CA GLY A 57 -14.76 4.66 7.01
C GLY A 57 -13.45 4.66 6.20
N LEU A 58 -12.86 3.48 5.90
CA LEU A 58 -11.67 3.41 5.05
C LEU A 58 -12.02 3.43 3.56
N ARG A 59 -13.01 2.63 3.15
CA ARG A 59 -13.43 2.56 1.75
C ARG A 59 -14.26 3.79 1.38
N ASP A 60 -14.11 4.24 0.14
CA ASP A 60 -14.88 5.37 -0.44
C ASP A 60 -14.71 6.69 0.33
N ASN A 61 -13.69 6.80 1.17
CA ASN A 61 -13.37 8.01 1.93
C ASN A 61 -12.38 8.87 1.14
N PRO A 62 -12.76 10.08 0.72
CA PRO A 62 -11.89 10.97 -0.07
C PRO A 62 -10.66 11.46 0.70
N GLY A 63 -10.64 11.34 2.02
CA GLY A 63 -9.50 11.66 2.89
C GLY A 63 -8.49 10.52 3.05
N VAL A 64 -8.79 9.33 2.47
CA VAL A 64 -7.93 8.14 2.56
C VAL A 64 -7.31 7.84 1.20
N LEU A 65 -6.01 7.64 1.19
CA LEU A 65 -5.23 7.23 0.02
C LEU A 65 -4.66 5.83 0.23
N ASP A 66 -4.46 5.11 -0.84
CA ASP A 66 -3.60 3.93 -0.89
C ASP A 66 -2.20 4.30 -1.42
N SER A 67 -1.33 3.30 -1.55
CA SER A 67 0.04 3.48 -2.06
C SER A 67 0.11 3.99 -3.50
N THR A 68 -0.97 3.86 -4.28
CA THR A 68 -1.08 4.41 -5.63
C THR A 68 -1.54 5.87 -5.59
N GLY A 69 -2.58 6.15 -4.82
CA GLY A 69 -3.18 7.47 -4.71
C GLY A 69 -2.21 8.51 -4.13
N ILE A 70 -1.41 8.14 -3.13
CA ILE A 70 -0.44 9.06 -2.51
C ILE A 70 0.66 9.52 -3.47
N LEU A 71 1.02 8.70 -4.45
CA LEU A 71 1.99 9.05 -5.49
C LEU A 71 1.45 10.08 -6.51
N GLY A 72 0.15 10.30 -6.53
CA GLY A 72 -0.52 11.28 -7.39
C GLY A 72 -0.75 12.63 -6.74
N LEU A 73 -0.25 12.88 -5.52
CA LEU A 73 -0.40 14.17 -4.86
C LEU A 73 0.40 15.26 -5.57
N ASP A 74 -0.26 16.37 -5.85
CA ASP A 74 0.37 17.55 -6.51
C ASP A 74 1.16 18.44 -5.53
N ALA A 75 0.99 18.24 -4.22
CA ALA A 75 1.64 19.04 -3.18
C ALA A 75 2.02 18.18 -1.96
N VAL A 76 3.07 18.59 -1.26
CA VAL A 76 3.47 17.98 0.01
C VAL A 76 2.41 18.28 1.07
N PRO A 77 1.79 17.27 1.70
CA PRO A 77 0.79 17.49 2.73
C PRO A 77 1.41 18.03 4.03
N GLU A 78 0.65 18.84 4.77
CA GLU A 78 1.07 19.33 6.08
C GLU A 78 1.24 18.19 7.10
N SER A 79 0.31 17.20 7.06
CA SER A 79 0.33 16.06 7.94
C SER A 79 -0.18 14.79 7.23
N LEU A 80 0.38 13.64 7.63
CA LEU A 80 0.06 12.33 7.09
C LEU A 80 -0.09 11.32 8.23
N VAL A 81 -1.23 10.66 8.30
CA VAL A 81 -1.44 9.52 9.20
C VAL A 81 -1.34 8.23 8.38
N ILE A 82 -0.48 7.31 8.80
CA ILE A 82 -0.23 6.06 8.07
C ILE A 82 -0.78 4.90 8.89
N ILE A 83 -1.62 4.08 8.28
CA ILE A 83 -2.10 2.81 8.81
C ILE A 83 -1.14 1.72 8.35
N GLY A 84 -0.41 1.15 9.30
CA GLY A 84 0.55 0.09 9.05
C GLY A 84 2.00 0.53 9.12
N GLY A 85 2.77 -0.18 9.93
CA GLY A 85 4.24 -0.05 10.07
C GLY A 85 4.98 -1.07 9.20
N GLY A 86 4.40 -1.53 8.11
CA GLY A 86 5.03 -2.37 7.09
C GLY A 86 6.02 -1.59 6.21
N VAL A 87 6.69 -2.28 5.29
CA VAL A 87 7.72 -1.69 4.42
C VAL A 87 7.19 -0.48 3.65
N ILE A 88 6.04 -0.61 3.00
CA ILE A 88 5.42 0.47 2.21
C ILE A 88 5.14 1.70 3.08
N GLY A 89 4.49 1.50 4.23
CA GLY A 89 4.17 2.60 5.16
C GLY A 89 5.42 3.32 5.66
N LEU A 90 6.49 2.58 5.94
CA LEU A 90 7.76 3.15 6.42
C LEU A 90 8.54 3.89 5.34
N GLU A 91 8.49 3.44 4.08
CA GLU A 91 9.07 4.17 2.94
C GLU A 91 8.38 5.52 2.77
N PHE A 92 7.05 5.57 2.77
CA PHE A 92 6.32 6.82 2.74
C PHE A 92 6.54 7.67 3.99
N ALA A 93 6.61 7.07 5.18
CA ALA A 93 6.92 7.81 6.41
C ALA A 93 8.28 8.50 6.32
N SER A 94 9.29 7.79 5.83
CA SER A 94 10.64 8.33 5.63
C SER A 94 10.65 9.48 4.61
N PHE A 95 10.04 9.27 3.46
CA PHE A 95 9.98 10.27 2.40
C PHE A 95 9.27 11.54 2.87
N PHE A 96 8.05 11.41 3.37
CA PHE A 96 7.23 12.56 3.75
C PHE A 96 7.81 13.32 4.96
N ALA A 97 8.37 12.61 5.95
CA ALA A 97 9.06 13.28 7.06
C ALA A 97 10.28 14.09 6.57
N THR A 98 11.03 13.56 5.60
CA THR A 98 12.20 14.25 5.03
C THR A 98 11.81 15.55 4.28
N VAL A 99 10.64 15.58 3.65
CA VAL A 99 10.15 16.78 2.94
C VAL A 99 9.32 17.71 3.84
N GLY A 100 9.26 17.44 5.16
CA GLY A 100 8.67 18.33 6.16
C GLY A 100 7.23 18.04 6.57
N THR A 101 6.62 16.95 6.11
CA THR A 101 5.29 16.51 6.56
C THR A 101 5.35 16.00 8.02
N LYS A 102 4.38 16.36 8.84
CA LYS A 102 4.17 15.75 10.17
C LYS A 102 3.59 14.34 9.99
N VAL A 103 4.41 13.32 10.24
CA VAL A 103 4.01 11.92 10.01
C VAL A 103 3.70 11.20 11.30
N THR A 104 2.54 10.51 11.35
CA THR A 104 2.14 9.61 12.42
C THR A 104 1.84 8.23 11.85
N VAL A 105 2.44 7.18 12.41
CA VAL A 105 2.22 5.77 12.03
C VAL A 105 1.46 5.08 13.14
N VAL A 106 0.33 4.45 12.81
CA VAL A 106 -0.46 3.60 13.72
C VAL A 106 -0.30 2.14 13.26
N GLU A 107 0.30 1.33 14.13
CA GLU A 107 0.62 -0.08 13.85
C GLU A 107 0.04 -0.97 14.95
N MET A 108 -0.65 -2.04 14.55
CA MET A 108 -1.28 -2.96 15.49
C MET A 108 -0.29 -3.95 16.13
N LEU A 109 0.86 -4.16 15.52
CA LEU A 109 1.93 -4.98 16.08
C LEU A 109 2.81 -4.17 17.06
N PRO A 110 3.50 -4.84 17.98
CA PRO A 110 4.40 -4.16 18.92
C PRO A 110 5.72 -3.69 18.30
N LYS A 111 5.91 -3.93 17.00
CA LYS A 111 7.12 -3.56 16.25
C LYS A 111 6.78 -3.16 14.82
N ILE A 112 7.61 -2.32 14.23
CA ILE A 112 7.57 -1.98 12.80
C ILE A 112 8.34 -3.02 11.98
N ALA A 113 8.14 -3.00 10.65
CA ALA A 113 8.84 -3.84 9.68
C ALA A 113 8.93 -5.33 10.13
N PRO A 114 7.80 -6.02 10.35
CA PRO A 114 7.78 -7.33 10.99
C PRO A 114 8.56 -8.41 10.23
N VAL A 115 8.85 -8.19 8.97
CA VAL A 115 9.58 -9.11 8.08
C VAL A 115 11.11 -9.00 8.17
N VAL A 116 11.62 -7.98 8.86
CA VAL A 116 13.06 -7.79 9.05
C VAL A 116 13.48 -8.21 10.47
N ASP A 117 14.79 -8.38 10.66
CA ASP A 117 15.38 -8.66 11.96
C ASP A 117 14.99 -7.58 12.98
N GLU A 118 14.77 -7.98 14.23
CA GLU A 118 14.26 -7.09 15.28
C GLU A 118 15.22 -5.95 15.60
N GLU A 119 16.52 -6.20 15.60
CA GLU A 119 17.54 -5.19 15.82
C GLU A 119 17.54 -4.13 14.73
N ILE A 120 17.41 -4.57 13.46
CA ILE A 120 17.29 -3.68 12.32
C ILE A 120 16.01 -2.85 12.40
N GLY A 121 14.87 -3.46 12.75
CA GLY A 121 13.60 -2.77 12.94
C GLY A 121 13.67 -1.70 14.04
N LYS A 122 14.29 -2.01 15.16
CA LYS A 122 14.51 -1.05 16.27
C LYS A 122 15.40 0.13 15.84
N LYS A 123 16.47 -0.14 15.12
CA LYS A 123 17.37 0.90 14.59
C LYS A 123 16.66 1.81 13.60
N LEU A 124 15.93 1.24 12.65
CA LEU A 124 15.12 1.99 11.68
C LEU A 124 14.09 2.88 12.39
N MET A 125 13.36 2.36 13.37
CA MET A 125 12.41 3.15 14.15
C MET A 125 13.10 4.31 14.87
N GLY A 126 14.30 4.10 15.40
CA GLY A 126 15.10 5.13 16.03
C GLY A 126 15.45 6.28 15.08
N GLU A 127 15.86 5.97 13.85
CA GLU A 127 16.18 6.97 12.83
C GLU A 127 14.91 7.73 12.37
N LEU A 128 13.80 7.03 12.13
CA LEU A 128 12.53 7.66 11.77
C LEU A 128 12.00 8.58 12.88
N LYS A 129 12.13 8.20 14.16
CA LYS A 129 11.80 9.08 15.30
C LYS A 129 12.66 10.33 15.34
N LYS A 130 13.96 10.23 15.05
CA LYS A 130 14.83 11.41 14.92
C LYS A 130 14.41 12.33 13.77
N ALA A 131 13.85 11.77 12.70
CA ALA A 131 13.26 12.53 11.59
C ALA A 131 11.87 13.11 11.92
N GLY A 132 11.36 12.93 13.15
CA GLY A 132 10.09 13.49 13.61
C GLY A 132 8.86 12.59 13.41
N VAL A 133 9.04 11.34 12.99
CA VAL A 133 7.90 10.40 12.86
C VAL A 133 7.42 9.95 14.23
N VAL A 134 6.11 10.07 14.45
CA VAL A 134 5.43 9.56 15.66
C VAL A 134 4.91 8.15 15.41
N PHE A 135 5.08 7.24 16.37
CA PHE A 135 4.63 5.85 16.27
C PHE A 135 3.67 5.52 17.41
N HIS A 136 2.51 4.99 17.08
CA HIS A 136 1.59 4.33 17.99
C HIS A 136 1.62 2.83 17.67
N LEU A 137 2.35 2.05 18.46
CA LEU A 137 2.50 0.60 18.32
C LEU A 137 1.51 -0.14 19.22
N SER A 138 1.20 -1.40 18.87
CA SER A 138 0.17 -2.21 19.53
C SER A 138 -1.20 -1.52 19.52
N CYS A 139 -1.46 -0.66 18.54
CA CYS A 139 -2.65 0.15 18.42
C CYS A 139 -3.49 -0.31 17.23
N LYS A 140 -4.69 -0.81 17.50
CA LYS A 140 -5.59 -1.31 16.47
C LYS A 140 -6.50 -0.19 15.97
N VAL A 141 -6.48 0.08 14.66
CA VAL A 141 -7.43 1.02 14.06
C VAL A 141 -8.85 0.47 14.20
N VAL A 142 -9.76 1.30 14.75
CA VAL A 142 -11.17 0.97 15.01
C VAL A 142 -12.04 1.48 13.88
N ARG A 143 -11.86 2.74 13.48
CA ARG A 143 -12.63 3.40 12.43
C ARG A 143 -11.94 4.67 11.93
N ILE A 144 -12.43 5.20 10.83
CA ILE A 144 -12.01 6.49 10.28
C ILE A 144 -13.27 7.36 10.14
N GLU A 145 -13.18 8.58 10.64
CA GLU A 145 -14.23 9.61 10.57
C GLU A 145 -13.64 10.80 9.82
N ASP A 146 -14.02 10.98 8.55
CA ASP A 146 -13.43 11.95 7.64
C ASP A 146 -11.90 11.78 7.54
N LYS A 147 -11.12 12.71 8.09
CA LYS A 147 -9.64 12.71 8.14
C LYS A 147 -9.09 12.35 9.52
N THR A 148 -9.92 11.85 10.41
CA THR A 148 -9.58 11.45 11.76
C THR A 148 -9.59 9.93 11.87
N LEU A 149 -8.44 9.36 12.25
CA LEU A 149 -8.27 7.95 12.51
C LEU A 149 -8.43 7.71 14.01
N VAL A 150 -9.37 6.82 14.38
CA VAL A 150 -9.60 6.38 15.76
C VAL A 150 -8.98 5.00 15.93
N TYR A 151 -8.18 4.83 16.98
CA TYR A 151 -7.51 3.58 17.29
C TYR A 151 -7.64 3.23 18.78
N ALA A 152 -7.62 1.94 19.09
CA ALA A 152 -7.55 1.43 20.46
C ALA A 152 -6.10 1.24 20.87
N THR A 153 -5.75 1.77 22.05
CA THR A 153 -4.43 1.55 22.69
C THR A 153 -4.35 0.15 23.30
N PRO A 154 -3.16 -0.32 23.72
CA PRO A 154 -3.00 -1.60 24.42
C PRO A 154 -3.88 -1.71 25.69
N GLU A 155 -4.17 -0.61 26.33
CA GLU A 155 -5.03 -0.52 27.52
C GLU A 155 -6.53 -0.53 27.20
N GLY A 156 -6.87 -0.60 25.90
CA GLY A 156 -8.26 -0.62 25.43
C GLY A 156 -8.94 0.76 25.40
N LYS A 157 -8.18 1.84 25.57
CA LYS A 157 -8.71 3.21 25.46
C LYS A 157 -8.73 3.63 23.98
N GLU A 158 -9.80 4.26 23.55
CA GLU A 158 -9.83 4.90 22.23
C GLU A 158 -9.11 6.24 22.27
N GLU A 159 -8.21 6.42 21.29
CA GLU A 159 -7.53 7.67 20.99
C GLU A 159 -7.70 7.99 19.51
N SER A 160 -7.40 9.22 19.11
CA SER A 160 -7.55 9.64 17.73
C SER A 160 -6.39 10.51 17.26
N VAL A 161 -6.15 10.47 15.95
CA VAL A 161 -5.18 11.34 15.26
C VAL A 161 -5.79 11.81 13.95
N THR A 162 -5.61 13.11 13.66
CA THR A 162 -6.12 13.74 12.43
C THR A 162 -4.94 14.12 11.53
N GLY A 163 -5.11 13.93 10.22
CA GLY A 163 -4.11 14.33 9.22
C GLY A 163 -4.74 15.03 8.04
N THR A 164 -3.92 15.71 7.24
CA THR A 164 -4.35 16.21 5.92
C THR A 164 -4.81 15.05 5.04
N TRP A 165 -4.09 13.93 5.13
CA TRP A 165 -4.40 12.66 4.49
C TRP A 165 -4.18 11.49 5.44
N ILE A 166 -4.91 10.42 5.20
CA ILE A 166 -4.68 9.10 5.81
C ILE A 166 -4.18 8.18 4.70
N LEU A 167 -3.07 7.49 4.92
CA LEU A 167 -2.53 6.46 4.02
C LEU A 167 -2.85 5.07 4.57
N ASN A 168 -3.51 4.25 3.78
CA ASN A 168 -3.62 2.81 4.01
C ASN A 168 -2.45 2.10 3.29
N ALA A 169 -1.49 1.52 4.06
CA ALA A 169 -0.24 0.97 3.56
C ALA A 169 0.04 -0.48 4.02
#